data_efafe87bc6fc53eb56e29715de35c12a
#
_entry.id   efafe87bc6fc53eb56e29715de35c12a
#
_cell.length_a   1.000
_cell.length_b   1.000
_cell.length_c   1.000
_cell.angle_alpha   90.00
_cell.angle_beta   90.00
_cell.angle_gamma   90.00
#
_symmetry.space_group_name_H-M   'P 1'
#
loop_
_entity.id
_entity.type
_entity.pdbx_description
1 polymer ?
#
loop_
_entity_poly.entity_id
_entity_poly.type
_entity_poly.pdbx_seq_one_letter_code
_entity_poly.pdbx_strand_id
1 'polypeptide(L)'
;MRPLLALILGLVLCAGGARAEEAGTASAIGPVLKRMVTDHVRPAYAAFGNAAAGLETSFEALCAEPSDDALQAARAAFRDAALEWSRIEWIRLGAVMSENRLERILFFPDRKGTGRKQVQAALATQDEGVTDAAALAGRSVAMQGLGALEFILFGTDSEALAKAGASHRCRFGRAASANITTLSGELSAGWDEGSAYLAMFLKPGPDNPLFRTDLEALSVVLGQMIHGLEAIHDTRLGAFLDRENPGRDRPNSALYWRSDMTLPSVSAGVSGLEDLFTRSGIEVVARELAPRLADTIRFEFTQAIRTADSLDAPVDVLLADPQSREKLVYLAYAIKIIIGRLDQEFAQAGGLAVGFSFGDGD
;
A
#
# COMPACT_ATOMS: atom_id res chain seq x y z
N MET A 1 -24.54 59.98 49.88
CA MET A 1 -24.56 58.54 50.18
C MET A 1 -25.50 57.86 49.23
N ARG A 2 -25.00 57.21 48.17
CA ARG A 2 -25.75 56.37 47.26
C ARG A 2 -24.83 55.17 46.89
N PRO A 3 -25.25 53.92 47.00
CA PRO A 3 -24.43 52.76 46.73
C PRO A 3 -24.39 52.49 45.22
N LEU A 4 -23.20 52.18 44.73
CA LEU A 4 -22.96 51.53 43.44
C LEU A 4 -23.22 50.03 43.59
N LEU A 5 -24.23 49.52 42.90
CA LEU A 5 -24.49 48.12 42.66
C LEU A 5 -24.86 47.97 41.20
N ALA A 6 -23.92 47.54 40.35
CA ALA A 6 -24.26 47.00 39.02
C ALA A 6 -23.05 46.27 38.40
N LEU A 7 -23.35 45.17 37.80
CA LEU A 7 -22.65 44.41 36.75
C LEU A 7 -21.58 43.41 37.18
N ILE A 8 -22.04 42.23 37.57
CA ILE A 8 -21.40 40.96 37.25
C ILE A 8 -22.48 40.07 36.67
N LEU A 9 -22.70 40.14 35.35
CA LEU A 9 -23.47 39.13 34.59
C LEU A 9 -22.99 39.18 33.13
N GLY A 10 -22.25 38.18 32.71
CA GLY A 10 -21.93 38.08 31.31
C GLY A 10 -20.59 37.44 30.97
N LEU A 11 -20.25 36.24 31.50
CA LEU A 11 -19.16 35.43 30.93
C LEU A 11 -19.29 33.93 31.30
N VAL A 12 -20.38 33.28 30.89
CA VAL A 12 -20.56 31.83 31.04
C VAL A 12 -21.31 31.24 29.84
N LEU A 13 -21.04 31.64 28.62
CA LEU A 13 -21.76 31.07 27.44
C LEU A 13 -20.87 30.62 26.30
N CYS A 14 -19.53 30.61 26.44
CA CYS A 14 -18.63 30.14 25.37
C CYS A 14 -18.01 28.74 25.63
N ALA A 15 -18.17 28.15 26.80
CA ALA A 15 -17.53 26.86 27.11
C ALA A 15 -18.39 25.63 26.78
N GLY A 16 -19.66 25.81 26.39
CA GLY A 16 -20.59 24.73 26.07
C GLY A 16 -20.52 24.25 24.62
N GLY A 17 -20.16 25.14 23.68
CA GLY A 17 -20.14 24.83 22.26
C GLY A 17 -18.98 23.92 21.87
N ALA A 18 -17.77 24.21 22.34
CA ALA A 18 -16.58 23.41 22.01
C ALA A 18 -16.66 21.97 22.53
N ARG A 19 -17.17 21.76 23.75
CA ARG A 19 -17.35 20.41 24.31
C ARG A 19 -18.42 19.58 23.63
N ALA A 20 -19.46 20.19 23.08
CA ALA A 20 -20.52 19.48 22.35
C ALA A 20 -20.05 19.08 20.94
N GLU A 21 -19.21 19.89 20.32
CA GLU A 21 -18.63 19.63 19.01
C GLU A 21 -17.54 18.54 19.08
N GLU A 22 -16.66 18.56 20.08
CA GLU A 22 -15.70 17.48 20.38
C GLU A 22 -16.42 16.15 20.69
N ALA A 23 -17.51 16.16 21.44
CA ALA A 23 -18.29 14.94 21.73
C ALA A 23 -19.00 14.38 20.50
N GLY A 24 -19.46 15.23 19.57
CA GLY A 24 -20.08 14.84 18.30
C GLY A 24 -19.09 14.16 17.36
N THR A 25 -17.91 14.73 17.21
CA THR A 25 -16.83 14.21 16.33
C THR A 25 -16.27 12.88 16.88
N ALA A 26 -16.04 12.78 18.20
CA ALA A 26 -15.60 11.55 18.85
C ALA A 26 -16.60 10.40 18.67
N SER A 27 -17.91 10.69 18.69
CA SER A 27 -18.96 9.68 18.44
C SER A 27 -18.93 9.10 17.02
N ALA A 28 -18.41 9.84 16.03
CA ALA A 28 -18.33 9.40 14.64
C ALA A 28 -17.08 8.53 14.35
N ILE A 29 -16.00 8.68 15.11
CA ILE A 29 -14.69 8.05 14.81
C ILE A 29 -14.71 6.54 15.08
N GLY A 30 -15.28 6.07 16.19
CA GLY A 30 -15.34 4.63 16.49
C GLY A 30 -15.95 3.79 15.35
N PRO A 31 -17.09 4.18 14.76
CA PRO A 31 -17.62 3.55 13.56
C PRO A 31 -16.66 3.58 12.35
N VAL A 32 -15.87 4.64 12.16
CA VAL A 32 -14.88 4.74 11.08
C VAL A 32 -13.77 3.70 11.29
N LEU A 33 -13.19 3.61 12.48
CA LEU A 33 -12.16 2.62 12.81
C LEU A 33 -12.67 1.20 12.58
N LYS A 34 -13.91 0.91 12.98
CA LYS A 34 -14.52 -0.39 12.77
C LYS A 34 -14.70 -0.69 11.28
N ARG A 35 -15.28 0.23 10.49
CA ARG A 35 -15.45 0.04 9.04
C ARG A 35 -14.12 -0.07 8.31
N MET A 36 -13.09 0.70 8.71
CA MET A 36 -11.75 0.50 8.17
C MET A 36 -11.32 -0.97 8.26
N VAL A 37 -11.54 -1.61 9.39
CA VAL A 37 -11.17 -3.02 9.59
C VAL A 37 -12.09 -3.94 8.79
N THR A 38 -13.42 -3.79 8.93
CA THR A 38 -14.41 -4.74 8.36
C THR A 38 -14.57 -4.59 6.85
N ASP A 39 -14.52 -3.36 6.34
CA ASP A 39 -14.93 -3.04 4.96
C ASP A 39 -13.73 -2.74 4.05
N HIS A 40 -12.51 -2.57 4.62
CA HIS A 40 -11.30 -2.32 3.85
C HIS A 40 -10.18 -3.32 4.19
N VAL A 41 -9.62 -3.32 5.41
CA VAL A 41 -8.40 -4.07 5.73
C VAL A 41 -8.58 -5.58 5.60
N ARG A 42 -9.59 -6.15 6.26
CA ARG A 42 -9.85 -7.61 6.19
C ARG A 42 -10.18 -8.09 4.78
N PRO A 43 -11.09 -7.45 4.02
CA PRO A 43 -11.34 -7.84 2.64
C PRO A 43 -10.10 -7.75 1.75
N ALA A 44 -9.27 -6.72 1.90
CA ALA A 44 -8.09 -6.54 1.09
C ALA A 44 -6.99 -7.58 1.41
N TYR A 45 -6.74 -7.89 2.70
CA TYR A 45 -5.83 -8.98 3.05
C TYR A 45 -6.36 -10.36 2.63
N ALA A 46 -7.67 -10.59 2.67
CA ALA A 46 -8.26 -11.82 2.16
C ALA A 46 -8.10 -11.93 0.63
N ALA A 47 -8.27 -10.84 -0.12
CA ALA A 47 -8.04 -10.81 -1.56
C ALA A 47 -6.56 -11.08 -1.89
N PHE A 48 -5.63 -10.44 -1.18
CA PHE A 48 -4.21 -10.72 -1.32
C PHE A 48 -3.87 -12.17 -0.97
N GLY A 49 -4.44 -12.73 0.11
CA GLY A 49 -4.23 -14.14 0.49
C GLY A 49 -4.72 -15.11 -0.57
N ASN A 50 -5.89 -14.86 -1.17
CA ASN A 50 -6.41 -15.68 -2.27
C ASN A 50 -5.52 -15.60 -3.52
N ALA A 51 -5.04 -14.41 -3.87
CA ALA A 51 -4.12 -14.23 -5.00
C ALA A 51 -2.76 -14.89 -4.75
N ALA A 52 -2.23 -14.82 -3.52
CA ALA A 52 -1.01 -15.51 -3.10
C ALA A 52 -1.13 -17.03 -3.22
N ALA A 53 -2.23 -17.61 -2.74
CA ALA A 53 -2.52 -19.05 -2.86
C ALA A 53 -2.69 -19.47 -4.33
N GLY A 54 -3.33 -18.63 -5.16
CA GLY A 54 -3.43 -18.85 -6.60
C GLY A 54 -2.06 -18.86 -7.29
N LEU A 55 -1.15 -17.98 -6.90
CA LEU A 55 0.22 -17.93 -7.39
C LEU A 55 1.01 -19.18 -6.97
N GLU A 56 0.90 -19.61 -5.72
CA GLU A 56 1.52 -20.86 -5.24
C GLU A 56 1.05 -22.07 -6.04
N THR A 57 -0.27 -22.24 -6.18
CA THR A 57 -0.89 -23.32 -6.99
C THR A 57 -0.40 -23.30 -8.44
N SER A 58 -0.27 -22.10 -9.04
CA SER A 58 0.22 -21.95 -10.41
C SER A 58 1.69 -22.36 -10.55
N PHE A 59 2.54 -22.07 -9.55
CA PHE A 59 3.92 -22.56 -9.52
C PHE A 59 4.02 -24.07 -9.32
N GLU A 60 3.17 -24.66 -8.49
CA GLU A 60 3.08 -26.10 -8.33
C GLU A 60 2.75 -26.78 -9.66
N ALA A 61 1.73 -26.30 -10.37
CA ALA A 61 1.33 -26.82 -11.67
C ALA A 61 2.45 -26.66 -12.72
N LEU A 62 3.08 -25.46 -12.80
CA LEU A 62 4.19 -25.19 -13.71
C LEU A 62 5.39 -26.12 -13.46
N CYS A 63 5.70 -26.41 -12.19
CA CYS A 63 6.82 -27.27 -11.84
C CYS A 63 6.52 -28.77 -12.07
N ALA A 64 5.25 -29.18 -11.96
CA ALA A 64 4.81 -30.56 -12.20
C ALA A 64 4.68 -30.86 -13.70
N GLU A 65 4.05 -29.98 -14.45
CA GLU A 65 3.74 -30.14 -15.88
C GLU A 65 4.11 -28.86 -16.67
N PRO A 66 5.43 -28.67 -16.94
CA PRO A 66 5.89 -27.46 -17.61
C PRO A 66 5.34 -27.34 -19.04
N SER A 67 4.79 -26.18 -19.36
CA SER A 67 4.31 -25.81 -20.67
C SER A 67 4.24 -24.29 -20.82
N ASP A 68 4.10 -23.79 -22.05
CA ASP A 68 3.89 -22.36 -22.30
C ASP A 68 2.61 -21.86 -21.60
N ASP A 69 1.53 -22.65 -21.63
CA ASP A 69 0.26 -22.31 -20.97
C ASP A 69 0.42 -22.25 -19.45
N ALA A 70 1.13 -23.20 -18.83
CA ALA A 70 1.40 -23.21 -17.40
C ALA A 70 2.26 -21.99 -16.98
N LEU A 71 3.25 -21.60 -17.80
CA LEU A 71 4.05 -20.40 -17.58
C LEU A 71 3.19 -19.14 -17.68
N GLN A 72 2.32 -19.03 -18.67
CA GLN A 72 1.40 -17.88 -18.79
C GLN A 72 0.41 -17.83 -17.61
N ALA A 73 -0.09 -18.97 -17.14
CA ALA A 73 -0.93 -19.05 -15.94
C ALA A 73 -0.20 -18.54 -14.67
N ALA A 74 1.05 -18.96 -14.46
CA ALA A 74 1.87 -18.47 -13.33
C ALA A 74 2.17 -16.96 -13.45
N ARG A 75 2.42 -16.46 -14.67
CA ARG A 75 2.59 -15.03 -14.93
C ARG A 75 1.32 -14.23 -14.65
N ALA A 76 0.15 -14.75 -15.01
CA ALA A 76 -1.14 -14.12 -14.69
C ALA A 76 -1.38 -14.09 -13.20
N ALA A 77 -1.21 -15.21 -12.49
CA ALA A 77 -1.35 -15.30 -11.04
C ALA A 77 -0.37 -14.36 -10.28
N PHE A 78 0.85 -14.18 -10.81
CA PHE A 78 1.78 -13.17 -10.27
C PHE A 78 1.22 -11.75 -10.41
N ARG A 79 0.63 -11.41 -11.56
CA ARG A 79 0.03 -10.08 -11.77
C ARG A 79 -1.11 -9.83 -10.79
N ASP A 80 -1.96 -10.83 -10.56
CA ASP A 80 -3.05 -10.74 -9.58
C ASP A 80 -2.51 -10.51 -8.16
N ALA A 81 -1.51 -11.29 -7.73
CA ALA A 81 -0.89 -11.11 -6.41
C ALA A 81 -0.21 -9.74 -6.25
N ALA A 82 0.45 -9.25 -7.30
CA ALA A 82 1.08 -7.92 -7.30
C ALA A 82 0.05 -6.79 -7.21
N LEU A 83 -1.10 -6.91 -7.89
CA LEU A 83 -2.19 -5.94 -7.81
C LEU A 83 -2.82 -5.90 -6.43
N GLU A 84 -3.19 -7.07 -5.89
CA GLU A 84 -3.85 -7.14 -4.58
C GLU A 84 -2.92 -6.68 -3.46
N TRP A 85 -1.61 -6.98 -3.54
CA TRP A 85 -0.64 -6.38 -2.63
C TRP A 85 -0.59 -4.86 -2.76
N SER A 86 -0.53 -4.32 -3.97
CA SER A 86 -0.46 -2.87 -4.21
C SER A 86 -1.66 -2.11 -3.66
N ARG A 87 -2.85 -2.74 -3.56
CA ARG A 87 -4.04 -2.14 -2.95
C ARG A 87 -3.91 -1.94 -1.45
N ILE A 88 -3.18 -2.81 -0.73
CA ILE A 88 -3.16 -2.84 0.75
C ILE A 88 -1.80 -2.52 1.37
N GLU A 89 -0.71 -2.50 0.62
CA GLU A 89 0.66 -2.31 1.14
C GLU A 89 0.86 -0.99 1.90
N TRP A 90 -0.04 -0.03 1.74
CA TRP A 90 0.01 1.28 2.37
C TRP A 90 -0.49 1.27 3.82
N ILE A 91 -1.18 0.21 4.23
CA ILE A 91 -1.61 0.03 5.63
C ILE A 91 -0.46 -0.57 6.43
N ARG A 92 0.42 0.31 6.92
CA ARG A 92 1.60 -0.03 7.72
C ARG A 92 1.26 -0.04 9.20
N LEU A 93 0.30 -0.89 9.58
CA LEU A 93 -0.24 -1.04 10.93
C LEU A 93 -0.30 -2.52 11.32
N GLY A 94 -0.05 -2.80 12.60
CA GLY A 94 -0.18 -4.16 13.13
C GLY A 94 0.89 -5.13 12.63
N ALA A 95 0.46 -6.34 12.27
CA ALA A 95 1.35 -7.47 11.96
C ALA A 95 2.35 -7.20 10.83
N VAL A 96 1.99 -6.39 9.84
CA VAL A 96 2.84 -6.07 8.69
C VAL A 96 4.15 -5.37 9.09
N MET A 97 4.14 -4.62 10.21
CA MET A 97 5.30 -3.89 10.72
C MET A 97 6.25 -4.73 11.57
N SER A 98 5.97 -6.02 11.76
CA SER A 98 6.78 -6.92 12.56
C SER A 98 7.52 -7.90 11.66
N GLU A 99 8.72 -8.37 12.10
CA GLU A 99 9.49 -9.43 11.45
C GLU A 99 9.82 -9.15 9.97
N ASN A 100 9.96 -7.88 9.60
CA ASN A 100 10.22 -7.42 8.24
C ASN A 100 9.21 -7.96 7.21
N ARG A 101 7.94 -8.19 7.61
CA ARG A 101 6.93 -8.79 6.72
C ARG A 101 6.68 -7.94 5.48
N LEU A 102 6.68 -6.61 5.64
CA LEU A 102 6.55 -5.67 4.53
C LEU A 102 7.63 -5.91 3.47
N GLU A 103 8.91 -5.90 3.88
CA GLU A 103 10.06 -6.06 3.01
C GLU A 103 10.21 -7.50 2.49
N ARG A 104 9.77 -8.50 3.25
CA ARG A 104 9.72 -9.90 2.83
C ARG A 104 8.70 -10.14 1.72
N ILE A 105 7.60 -9.39 1.69
CA ILE A 105 6.62 -9.43 0.60
C ILE A 105 7.12 -8.60 -0.59
N LEU A 106 7.61 -7.39 -0.34
CA LEU A 106 8.11 -6.51 -1.40
C LEU A 106 9.28 -5.65 -0.92
N PHE A 107 10.48 -6.02 -1.32
CA PHE A 107 11.69 -5.21 -1.10
C PHE A 107 11.82 -4.15 -2.20
N PHE A 108 11.28 -2.97 -1.96
CA PHE A 108 11.34 -1.83 -2.88
C PHE A 108 11.34 -0.49 -2.11
N PRO A 109 12.17 0.51 -2.51
CA PRO A 109 13.02 0.56 -3.70
C PRO A 109 14.34 -0.24 -3.56
N ASP A 110 14.72 -0.96 -4.60
CA ASP A 110 16.01 -1.67 -4.67
C ASP A 110 17.04 -0.82 -5.44
N ARG A 111 17.42 0.34 -4.89
CA ARG A 111 18.30 1.34 -5.51
C ARG A 111 19.68 0.78 -5.93
N LYS A 112 20.16 -0.26 -5.24
CA LYS A 112 21.47 -0.89 -5.51
C LYS A 112 21.36 -2.18 -6.33
N GLY A 113 20.14 -2.61 -6.67
CA GLY A 113 19.86 -3.86 -7.33
C GLY A 113 20.25 -5.08 -6.48
N THR A 114 20.14 -4.96 -5.15
CA THR A 114 20.54 -6.00 -4.19
C THR A 114 19.71 -7.26 -4.37
N GLY A 115 18.40 -7.16 -4.40
CA GLY A 115 17.49 -8.29 -4.60
C GLY A 115 17.74 -8.98 -5.93
N ARG A 116 17.78 -8.21 -7.02
CA ARG A 116 18.07 -8.77 -8.34
C ARG A 116 19.41 -9.52 -8.37
N LYS A 117 20.48 -8.94 -7.82
CA LYS A 117 21.81 -9.58 -7.80
C LYS A 117 21.81 -10.86 -6.98
N GLN A 118 21.12 -10.88 -5.83
CA GLN A 118 21.02 -12.07 -4.98
C GLN A 118 20.22 -13.19 -5.66
N VAL A 119 19.08 -12.87 -6.29
CA VAL A 119 18.27 -13.83 -7.04
C VAL A 119 19.09 -14.42 -8.21
N GLN A 120 19.77 -13.57 -8.99
CA GLN A 120 20.64 -14.03 -10.08
C GLN A 120 21.78 -14.93 -9.59
N ALA A 121 22.41 -14.57 -8.48
CA ALA A 121 23.48 -15.40 -7.88
C ALA A 121 22.96 -16.76 -7.43
N ALA A 122 21.83 -16.79 -6.73
CA ALA A 122 21.20 -18.05 -6.28
C ALA A 122 20.83 -18.97 -7.46
N LEU A 123 20.29 -18.41 -8.56
CA LEU A 123 20.00 -19.16 -9.78
C LEU A 123 21.28 -19.69 -10.46
N ALA A 124 22.32 -18.87 -10.54
CA ALA A 124 23.58 -19.24 -11.18
C ALA A 124 24.36 -20.31 -10.41
N THR A 125 24.32 -20.26 -9.08
CA THR A 125 25.00 -21.24 -8.20
C THR A 125 24.14 -22.43 -7.85
N GLN A 126 22.86 -22.43 -8.25
CA GLN A 126 21.86 -23.44 -7.85
C GLN A 126 21.81 -23.63 -6.32
N ASP A 127 21.73 -22.50 -5.57
CA ASP A 127 21.66 -22.53 -4.10
C ASP A 127 20.39 -23.24 -3.62
N GLU A 128 20.53 -24.47 -3.15
CA GLU A 128 19.39 -25.28 -2.65
C GLU A 128 18.70 -24.64 -1.43
N GLY A 129 19.37 -23.75 -0.71
CA GLY A 129 18.78 -23.03 0.43
C GLY A 129 17.65 -22.05 0.06
N VAL A 130 17.41 -21.80 -1.24
CA VAL A 130 16.29 -20.98 -1.71
C VAL A 130 15.12 -21.80 -2.26
N THR A 131 15.24 -23.12 -2.31
CA THR A 131 14.23 -24.03 -2.89
C THR A 131 13.27 -24.62 -1.87
N ASP A 132 13.48 -24.32 -0.58
CA ASP A 132 12.61 -24.65 0.55
C ASP A 132 12.07 -23.35 1.18
N ALA A 133 10.76 -23.28 1.42
CA ALA A 133 10.12 -22.05 1.90
C ALA A 133 10.60 -21.63 3.30
N ALA A 134 10.80 -22.59 4.21
CA ALA A 134 11.27 -22.30 5.58
C ALA A 134 12.73 -21.83 5.60
N ALA A 135 13.59 -22.45 4.78
CA ALA A 135 14.96 -22.01 4.61
C ALA A 135 15.05 -20.63 3.96
N LEU A 136 14.22 -20.37 2.93
CA LEU A 136 14.13 -19.09 2.25
C LEU A 136 13.67 -17.96 3.19
N ALA A 137 12.72 -18.24 4.09
CA ALA A 137 12.24 -17.28 5.08
C ALA A 137 13.35 -16.74 6.00
N GLY A 138 14.40 -17.51 6.22
CA GLY A 138 15.62 -17.11 6.97
C GLY A 138 16.67 -16.36 6.13
N ARG A 139 16.48 -16.20 4.82
CA ARG A 139 17.41 -15.50 3.93
C ARG A 139 17.14 -13.99 3.88
N SER A 140 17.92 -13.28 3.08
CA SER A 140 17.73 -11.85 2.82
C SER A 140 16.30 -11.56 2.33
N VAL A 141 15.63 -10.58 2.92
CA VAL A 141 14.30 -10.10 2.50
C VAL A 141 14.26 -9.72 1.02
N ALA A 142 15.38 -9.25 0.48
CA ALA A 142 15.48 -8.79 -0.91
C ALA A 142 15.34 -9.92 -1.96
N MET A 143 15.36 -11.20 -1.54
CA MET A 143 15.26 -12.33 -2.47
C MET A 143 14.05 -13.25 -2.20
N GLN A 144 13.11 -12.85 -1.34
CA GLN A 144 12.00 -13.69 -0.91
C GLN A 144 10.67 -13.39 -1.61
N GLY A 145 10.39 -12.14 -1.92
CA GLY A 145 9.05 -11.63 -2.20
C GLY A 145 8.73 -11.47 -3.68
N LEU A 146 7.75 -10.61 -3.95
CA LEU A 146 7.24 -10.34 -5.29
C LEU A 146 8.33 -9.86 -6.28
N GLY A 147 9.34 -9.10 -5.81
CA GLY A 147 10.45 -8.71 -6.67
C GLY A 147 11.31 -9.88 -7.15
N ALA A 148 11.51 -10.91 -6.30
CA ALA A 148 12.20 -12.15 -6.70
C ALA A 148 11.34 -12.96 -7.68
N LEU A 149 10.04 -13.10 -7.41
CA LEU A 149 9.09 -13.80 -8.28
C LEU A 149 8.96 -13.14 -9.66
N GLU A 150 8.95 -11.79 -9.71
CA GLU A 150 9.00 -11.09 -11.00
C GLU A 150 10.24 -11.49 -11.80
N PHE A 151 11.42 -11.50 -11.17
CA PHE A 151 12.64 -11.91 -11.88
C PHE A 151 12.59 -13.39 -12.31
N ILE A 152 12.06 -14.27 -11.47
CA ILE A 152 11.92 -15.70 -11.79
C ILE A 152 11.01 -15.90 -13.02
N LEU A 153 9.87 -15.20 -13.10
CA LEU A 153 8.84 -15.38 -14.15
C LEU A 153 9.10 -14.56 -15.42
N PHE A 154 9.76 -13.40 -15.31
CA PHE A 154 9.89 -12.44 -16.43
C PHE A 154 11.34 -11.99 -16.69
N GLY A 155 12.29 -12.43 -15.85
CA GLY A 155 13.71 -12.10 -16.03
C GLY A 155 14.38 -12.94 -17.11
N THR A 156 15.69 -12.71 -17.31
CA THR A 156 16.51 -13.46 -18.27
C THR A 156 16.34 -14.97 -18.06
N ASP A 157 16.21 -15.74 -19.14
CA ASP A 157 16.01 -17.19 -19.17
C ASP A 157 14.73 -17.72 -18.51
N SER A 158 13.74 -16.89 -18.24
CA SER A 158 12.45 -17.32 -17.65
C SER A 158 11.65 -18.27 -18.53
N GLU A 159 11.80 -18.20 -19.85
CA GLU A 159 11.15 -19.11 -20.82
C GLU A 159 11.57 -20.58 -20.65
N ALA A 160 12.71 -20.83 -20.00
CA ALA A 160 13.13 -22.19 -19.67
C ALA A 160 12.17 -22.90 -18.68
N LEU A 161 11.37 -22.14 -17.92
CA LEU A 161 10.36 -22.68 -17.01
C LEU A 161 9.30 -23.51 -17.76
N ALA A 162 8.97 -23.15 -18.99
CA ALA A 162 8.00 -23.89 -19.82
C ALA A 162 8.52 -25.24 -20.32
N LYS A 163 9.83 -25.52 -20.18
CA LYS A 163 10.50 -26.67 -20.78
C LYS A 163 11.08 -27.65 -19.78
N ALA A 164 11.34 -27.22 -18.54
CA ALA A 164 12.05 -27.99 -17.53
C ALA A 164 11.31 -27.92 -16.17
N GLY A 165 10.44 -28.91 -15.94
CA GLY A 165 9.80 -29.11 -14.65
C GLY A 165 10.84 -29.41 -13.58
N ALA A 166 10.54 -29.10 -12.33
CA ALA A 166 11.41 -29.29 -11.17
C ALA A 166 12.83 -28.69 -11.30
N SER A 167 13.06 -27.77 -12.27
CA SER A 167 14.30 -27.03 -12.36
C SER A 167 14.55 -26.22 -11.08
N HIS A 168 15.80 -25.87 -10.79
CA HIS A 168 16.14 -25.03 -9.62
C HIS A 168 15.34 -23.72 -9.62
N ARG A 169 15.20 -23.06 -10.79
CA ARG A 169 14.39 -21.83 -10.94
C ARG A 169 12.91 -22.06 -10.57
N CYS A 170 12.34 -23.20 -10.98
CA CYS A 170 10.96 -23.55 -10.64
C CYS A 170 10.78 -23.81 -9.14
N ARG A 171 11.69 -24.59 -8.53
CA ARG A 171 11.67 -24.85 -7.09
C ARG A 171 11.85 -23.56 -6.27
N PHE A 172 12.70 -22.66 -6.71
CA PHE A 172 12.85 -21.34 -6.06
C PHE A 172 11.56 -20.54 -6.15
N GLY A 173 10.91 -20.45 -7.32
CA GLY A 173 9.63 -19.77 -7.50
C GLY A 173 8.53 -20.35 -6.61
N ARG A 174 8.44 -21.69 -6.54
CA ARG A 174 7.51 -22.39 -5.64
C ARG A 174 7.77 -22.06 -4.17
N ALA A 175 9.02 -22.07 -3.72
CA ALA A 175 9.35 -21.72 -2.34
C ALA A 175 9.02 -20.24 -2.02
N ALA A 176 9.27 -19.31 -2.95
CA ALA A 176 8.97 -17.91 -2.77
C ALA A 176 7.46 -17.62 -2.78
N SER A 177 6.68 -18.31 -3.61
CA SER A 177 5.22 -18.18 -3.60
C SER A 177 4.60 -18.74 -2.31
N ALA A 178 5.03 -19.91 -1.84
CA ALA A 178 4.62 -20.49 -0.57
C ALA A 178 4.94 -19.57 0.63
N ASN A 179 6.11 -18.89 0.60
CA ASN A 179 6.48 -17.91 1.62
C ASN A 179 5.51 -16.71 1.62
N ILE A 180 5.09 -16.21 0.45
CA ILE A 180 4.09 -15.12 0.36
C ILE A 180 2.73 -15.59 0.88
N THR A 181 2.29 -16.81 0.56
CA THR A 181 1.04 -17.38 1.10
C THR A 181 1.08 -17.43 2.62
N THR A 182 2.18 -17.90 3.20
CA THR A 182 2.38 -17.91 4.67
C THR A 182 2.28 -16.49 5.25
N LEU A 183 3.01 -15.53 4.68
CA LEU A 183 2.99 -14.14 5.13
C LEU A 183 1.60 -13.52 5.04
N SER A 184 0.86 -13.77 3.96
CA SER A 184 -0.50 -13.26 3.79
C SER A 184 -1.47 -13.79 4.86
N GLY A 185 -1.31 -15.05 5.26
CA GLY A 185 -2.04 -15.66 6.39
C GLY A 185 -1.72 -14.99 7.73
N GLU A 186 -0.45 -14.71 7.99
CA GLU A 186 0.00 -14.00 9.20
C GLU A 186 -0.54 -12.56 9.26
N LEU A 187 -0.60 -11.86 8.12
CA LEU A 187 -1.19 -10.53 8.04
C LEU A 187 -2.68 -10.55 8.32
N SER A 188 -3.43 -11.47 7.71
CA SER A 188 -4.86 -11.64 7.95
C SER A 188 -5.14 -11.95 9.42
N ALA A 189 -4.40 -12.88 10.04
CA ALA A 189 -4.54 -13.24 11.45
C ALA A 189 -4.29 -12.06 12.40
N GLY A 190 -3.42 -11.13 12.01
CA GLY A 190 -3.17 -9.89 12.77
C GLY A 190 -4.38 -8.97 12.90
N TRP A 191 -5.42 -9.16 12.07
CA TRP A 191 -6.67 -8.38 12.08
C TRP A 191 -7.89 -9.22 12.45
N ASP A 192 -7.71 -10.48 12.87
CA ASP A 192 -8.79 -11.34 13.33
C ASP A 192 -9.29 -10.97 14.73
N GLU A 193 -10.51 -11.44 15.07
CA GLU A 193 -11.06 -11.33 16.40
C GLU A 193 -10.15 -12.05 17.41
N GLY A 194 -9.77 -11.34 18.46
CA GLY A 194 -8.80 -11.86 19.44
C GLY A 194 -7.35 -11.37 19.24
N SER A 195 -7.03 -10.72 18.11
CA SER A 195 -5.75 -10.03 17.96
C SER A 195 -5.63 -8.90 18.98
N ALA A 196 -4.50 -8.88 19.72
CA ALA A 196 -4.22 -7.82 20.70
C ALA A 196 -4.14 -6.44 20.03
N TYR A 197 -3.56 -6.37 18.83
CA TYR A 197 -3.48 -5.13 18.07
C TYR A 197 -4.87 -4.62 17.68
N LEU A 198 -5.74 -5.49 17.14
CA LEU A 198 -7.10 -5.13 16.78
C LEU A 198 -7.91 -4.63 17.98
N ALA A 199 -7.76 -5.30 19.13
CA ALA A 199 -8.46 -4.90 20.35
C ALA A 199 -8.06 -3.47 20.80
N MET A 200 -6.76 -3.13 20.69
CA MET A 200 -6.26 -1.78 20.99
C MET A 200 -6.72 -0.77 19.92
N PHE A 201 -6.67 -1.12 18.63
CA PHE A 201 -7.08 -0.24 17.55
C PHE A 201 -8.56 0.16 17.62
N LEU A 202 -9.45 -0.79 18.00
CA LEU A 202 -10.89 -0.56 18.09
C LEU A 202 -11.36 0.05 19.41
N LYS A 203 -10.47 0.17 20.40
CA LYS A 203 -10.80 0.73 21.74
C LYS A 203 -9.74 1.74 22.18
N PRO A 204 -9.62 2.87 21.47
CA PRO A 204 -8.78 3.97 21.96
C PRO A 204 -9.24 4.41 23.37
N GLY A 205 -8.30 4.88 24.21
CA GLY A 205 -8.61 5.34 25.55
C GLY A 205 -7.36 5.65 26.38
N PRO A 206 -7.49 6.31 27.53
CA PRO A 206 -6.35 6.79 28.34
C PRO A 206 -5.36 5.68 28.73
N ASP A 207 -5.84 4.46 28.94
CA ASP A 207 -5.02 3.31 29.32
C ASP A 207 -4.49 2.50 28.11
N ASN A 208 -4.86 2.89 26.89
CA ASN A 208 -4.40 2.23 25.68
C ASN A 208 -2.97 2.68 25.35
N PRO A 209 -2.00 1.75 25.22
CA PRO A 209 -0.61 2.12 25.00
C PRO A 209 -0.33 2.66 23.58
N LEU A 210 -1.23 2.39 22.60
CA LEU A 210 -1.05 2.78 21.19
C LEU A 210 -1.93 3.98 20.80
N PHE A 211 -3.16 4.03 21.31
CA PHE A 211 -4.18 5.02 20.89
C PHE A 211 -4.89 5.57 22.12
N ARG A 212 -4.46 6.74 22.61
CA ARG A 212 -5.01 7.34 23.83
C ARG A 212 -6.35 8.02 23.62
N THR A 213 -6.66 8.40 22.39
CA THR A 213 -7.93 9.03 22.00
C THR A 213 -8.40 8.51 20.63
N ASP A 214 -9.70 8.62 20.36
CA ASP A 214 -10.27 8.34 19.05
C ASP A 214 -9.64 9.21 17.95
N LEU A 215 -9.37 10.47 18.27
CA LEU A 215 -8.75 11.43 17.35
C LEU A 215 -7.32 11.01 16.97
N GLU A 216 -6.54 10.50 17.92
CA GLU A 216 -5.20 9.96 17.68
C GLU A 216 -5.27 8.74 16.73
N ALA A 217 -6.21 7.82 16.97
CA ALA A 217 -6.40 6.67 16.09
C ALA A 217 -6.81 7.10 14.66
N LEU A 218 -7.71 8.07 14.52
CA LEU A 218 -8.08 8.61 13.21
C LEU A 218 -6.91 9.33 12.53
N SER A 219 -6.10 10.09 13.29
CA SER A 219 -4.89 10.75 12.78
C SER A 219 -3.90 9.74 12.19
N VAL A 220 -3.71 8.61 12.87
CA VAL A 220 -2.85 7.52 12.37
C VAL A 220 -3.41 6.94 11.07
N VAL A 221 -4.73 6.72 10.96
CA VAL A 221 -5.35 6.23 9.71
C VAL A 221 -5.19 7.23 8.57
N LEU A 222 -5.41 8.52 8.83
CA LEU A 222 -5.20 9.56 7.84
C LEU A 222 -3.73 9.63 7.40
N GLY A 223 -2.80 9.46 8.35
CA GLY A 223 -1.37 9.34 8.08
C GLY A 223 -1.03 8.20 7.13
N GLN A 224 -1.68 7.02 7.24
CA GLN A 224 -1.48 5.93 6.28
C GLN A 224 -1.86 6.34 4.86
N MET A 225 -2.94 7.11 4.70
CA MET A 225 -3.37 7.59 3.37
C MET A 225 -2.37 8.58 2.79
N ILE A 226 -1.96 9.58 3.56
CA ILE A 226 -1.04 10.63 3.12
C ILE A 226 0.31 10.01 2.77
N HIS A 227 0.91 9.24 3.67
CA HIS A 227 2.22 8.62 3.46
C HIS A 227 2.20 7.54 2.38
N GLY A 228 1.06 6.83 2.19
CA GLY A 228 0.85 5.93 1.06
C GLY A 228 0.90 6.67 -0.28
N LEU A 229 0.20 7.81 -0.39
CA LEU A 229 0.22 8.64 -1.60
C LEU A 229 1.60 9.26 -1.84
N GLU A 230 2.30 9.72 -0.80
CA GLU A 230 3.69 10.19 -0.88
C GLU A 230 4.62 9.10 -1.39
N ALA A 231 4.50 7.88 -0.88
CA ALA A 231 5.29 6.75 -1.36
C ALA A 231 4.99 6.40 -2.82
N ILE A 232 3.72 6.50 -3.26
CA ILE A 232 3.38 6.34 -4.69
C ILE A 232 4.02 7.46 -5.52
N HIS A 233 3.90 8.71 -5.09
CA HIS A 233 4.44 9.87 -5.78
C HIS A 233 5.98 9.86 -5.87
N ASP A 234 6.66 9.67 -4.72
CA ASP A 234 8.11 9.86 -4.62
C ASP A 234 8.89 8.58 -4.86
N THR A 235 8.33 7.43 -4.44
CA THR A 235 9.03 6.16 -4.53
C THR A 235 8.61 5.34 -5.73
N ARG A 236 7.29 5.23 -6.05
CA ARG A 236 6.83 4.44 -7.21
C ARG A 236 7.06 5.19 -8.52
N LEU A 237 6.52 6.41 -8.66
CA LEU A 237 6.70 7.23 -9.86
C LEU A 237 8.10 7.85 -9.92
N GLY A 238 8.60 8.40 -8.82
CA GLY A 238 9.91 9.04 -8.76
C GLY A 238 11.09 8.10 -8.94
N ALA A 239 10.91 6.78 -8.86
CA ALA A 239 11.97 5.82 -9.17
C ALA A 239 12.38 5.84 -10.65
N PHE A 240 11.42 6.09 -11.56
CA PHE A 240 11.65 5.99 -13.01
C PHE A 240 11.39 7.28 -13.78
N LEU A 241 10.59 8.20 -13.23
CA LEU A 241 10.18 9.46 -13.87
C LEU A 241 10.91 10.65 -13.22
N ASP A 242 11.76 11.35 -13.96
CA ASP A 242 12.25 12.68 -13.57
C ASP A 242 11.30 13.73 -14.16
N ARG A 243 10.49 14.35 -13.28
CA ARG A 243 9.42 15.29 -13.71
C ARG A 243 9.95 16.54 -14.42
N GLU A 244 11.18 16.91 -14.17
CA GLU A 244 11.81 18.14 -14.70
C GLU A 244 12.71 17.87 -15.91
N ASN A 245 13.34 16.69 -15.96
CA ASN A 245 14.33 16.38 -16.99
C ASN A 245 14.11 14.99 -17.61
N PRO A 246 13.48 14.92 -18.82
CA PRO A 246 13.25 13.66 -19.53
C PRO A 246 14.52 12.83 -19.75
N GLY A 247 15.68 13.48 -19.89
CA GLY A 247 16.95 12.78 -20.09
C GLY A 247 17.46 12.03 -18.87
N ARG A 248 16.77 12.15 -17.73
CA ARG A 248 17.08 11.42 -16.49
C ARG A 248 16.09 10.32 -16.17
N ASP A 249 15.11 10.08 -17.02
CA ASP A 249 14.14 8.99 -16.84
C ASP A 249 14.86 7.63 -16.83
N ARG A 250 14.37 6.71 -15.97
CA ARG A 250 15.02 5.41 -15.71
C ARG A 250 13.99 4.27 -15.76
N PRO A 251 13.51 3.85 -16.95
CA PRO A 251 12.44 2.88 -17.08
C PRO A 251 12.70 1.58 -16.29
N ASN A 252 13.94 1.09 -16.29
CA ASN A 252 14.34 -0.14 -15.60
C ASN A 252 14.44 0.00 -14.06
N SER A 253 14.18 1.18 -13.51
CA SER A 253 14.07 1.42 -12.07
C SER A 253 12.62 1.37 -11.58
N ALA A 254 11.65 1.30 -12.50
CA ALA A 254 10.24 1.16 -12.16
C ALA A 254 9.98 -0.19 -11.47
N LEU A 255 9.10 -0.19 -10.48
CA LEU A 255 8.60 -1.44 -9.91
C LEU A 255 7.82 -2.21 -10.98
N TYR A 256 8.05 -3.52 -11.07
CA TYR A 256 7.33 -4.43 -11.98
C TYR A 256 7.45 -4.08 -13.48
N TRP A 257 8.56 -3.45 -13.87
CA TRP A 257 8.78 -3.06 -15.27
C TRP A 257 8.94 -4.26 -16.24
N ARG A 258 9.35 -5.43 -15.73
CA ARG A 258 9.49 -6.65 -16.55
C ARG A 258 8.17 -7.34 -16.83
N SER A 259 7.24 -7.20 -15.93
CA SER A 259 5.91 -7.81 -16.02
C SER A 259 4.85 -6.88 -16.60
N ASP A 260 5.25 -5.65 -16.97
CA ASP A 260 4.38 -4.56 -17.45
C ASP A 260 3.31 -4.15 -16.41
N MET A 261 3.63 -4.36 -15.11
CA MET A 261 2.71 -4.08 -14.02
C MET A 261 2.98 -2.75 -13.30
N THR A 262 3.89 -1.91 -13.83
CA THR A 262 4.24 -0.63 -13.17
C THR A 262 3.02 0.26 -12.99
N LEU A 263 2.34 0.64 -14.08
CA LEU A 263 1.18 1.53 -14.00
C LEU A 263 -0.06 0.85 -13.41
N PRO A 264 -0.36 -0.43 -13.73
CA PRO A 264 -1.42 -1.16 -13.02
C PRO A 264 -1.23 -1.21 -11.51
N SER A 265 0.01 -1.37 -11.00
CA SER A 265 0.29 -1.36 -9.56
C SER A 265 0.11 0.04 -8.92
N VAL A 266 0.46 1.10 -9.66
CA VAL A 266 0.21 2.49 -9.23
C VAL A 266 -1.30 2.75 -9.15
N SER A 267 -2.06 2.39 -10.18
CA SER A 267 -3.53 2.51 -10.20
C SER A 267 -4.17 1.73 -9.05
N ALA A 268 -3.74 0.49 -8.82
CA ALA A 268 -4.21 -0.35 -7.73
C ALA A 268 -3.91 0.29 -6.35
N GLY A 269 -2.73 0.86 -6.17
CA GLY A 269 -2.34 1.55 -4.94
C GLY A 269 -3.22 2.77 -4.65
N VAL A 270 -3.42 3.63 -5.66
CA VAL A 270 -4.31 4.80 -5.53
C VAL A 270 -5.75 4.37 -5.27
N SER A 271 -6.24 3.31 -5.95
CA SER A 271 -7.58 2.75 -5.73
C SER A 271 -7.75 2.18 -4.33
N GLY A 272 -6.74 1.51 -3.78
CA GLY A 272 -6.77 1.01 -2.40
C GLY A 272 -6.89 2.13 -1.38
N LEU A 273 -6.23 3.26 -1.61
CA LEU A 273 -6.34 4.45 -0.76
C LEU A 273 -7.70 5.18 -0.93
N GLU A 274 -8.26 5.21 -2.15
CA GLU A 274 -9.64 5.68 -2.37
C GLU A 274 -10.66 4.80 -1.65
N ASP A 275 -10.53 3.46 -1.73
CA ASP A 275 -11.35 2.50 -1.00
C ASP A 275 -11.26 2.71 0.52
N LEU A 276 -10.06 2.98 1.05
CA LEU A 276 -9.90 3.33 2.47
C LEU A 276 -10.69 4.60 2.81
N PHE A 277 -10.58 5.66 2.00
CA PHE A 277 -11.30 6.91 2.23
C PHE A 277 -12.83 6.74 2.23
N THR A 278 -13.35 5.99 1.26
CA THR A 278 -14.78 5.84 1.04
C THR A 278 -15.41 4.76 1.94
N ARG A 279 -14.85 3.55 1.97
CA ARG A 279 -15.44 2.39 2.68
C ARG A 279 -15.31 2.50 4.19
N SER A 280 -14.24 3.10 4.70
CA SER A 280 -14.14 3.36 6.15
C SER A 280 -15.11 4.43 6.64
N GLY A 281 -15.61 5.27 5.74
CA GLY A 281 -16.45 6.43 6.07
C GLY A 281 -15.65 7.65 6.51
N ILE A 282 -14.35 7.71 6.28
CA ILE A 282 -13.53 8.93 6.46
C ILE A 282 -14.13 10.08 5.63
N GLU A 283 -14.66 9.78 4.44
CA GLU A 283 -15.34 10.79 3.60
C GLU A 283 -16.54 11.45 4.29
N VAL A 284 -17.23 10.74 5.18
CA VAL A 284 -18.36 11.30 5.95
C VAL A 284 -17.84 12.32 6.95
N VAL A 285 -16.76 11.99 7.67
CA VAL A 285 -16.09 12.92 8.58
C VAL A 285 -15.57 14.15 7.83
N ALA A 286 -14.94 13.94 6.67
CA ALA A 286 -14.47 15.04 5.82
C ALA A 286 -15.60 15.96 5.37
N ARG A 287 -16.78 15.40 5.05
CA ARG A 287 -17.97 16.17 4.63
C ARG A 287 -18.59 16.95 5.77
N GLU A 288 -18.57 16.42 6.99
CA GLU A 288 -19.04 17.11 8.19
C GLU A 288 -18.16 18.32 8.51
N LEU A 289 -16.84 18.19 8.36
CA LEU A 289 -15.88 19.26 8.59
C LEU A 289 -15.91 20.34 7.50
N ALA A 290 -15.99 19.92 6.22
CA ALA A 290 -16.02 20.81 5.06
C ALA A 290 -16.85 20.17 3.93
N PRO A 291 -18.09 20.59 3.69
CA PRO A 291 -19.07 19.89 2.83
C PRO A 291 -18.61 19.55 1.41
N ARG A 292 -17.74 20.40 0.81
CA ARG A 292 -17.24 20.20 -0.56
C ARG A 292 -15.93 19.42 -0.61
N LEU A 293 -15.25 19.25 0.52
CA LEU A 293 -13.91 18.68 0.56
C LEU A 293 -13.92 17.18 0.19
N ALA A 294 -14.88 16.43 0.73
CA ALA A 294 -15.02 15.01 0.43
C ALA A 294 -15.23 14.75 -1.07
N ASP A 295 -16.13 15.53 -1.71
CA ASP A 295 -16.42 15.37 -3.13
C ASP A 295 -15.21 15.77 -3.99
N THR A 296 -14.46 16.79 -3.57
CA THR A 296 -13.21 17.19 -4.24
C THR A 296 -12.13 16.12 -4.13
N ILE A 297 -11.90 15.55 -2.94
CA ILE A 297 -10.93 14.45 -2.73
C ILE A 297 -11.30 13.24 -3.61
N ARG A 298 -12.56 12.83 -3.64
CA ARG A 298 -13.02 11.72 -4.50
C ARG A 298 -12.81 12.01 -5.98
N PHE A 299 -13.08 13.23 -6.41
CA PHE A 299 -12.84 13.63 -7.80
C PHE A 299 -11.37 13.49 -8.17
N GLU A 300 -10.44 13.97 -7.32
CA GLU A 300 -9.00 13.87 -7.58
C GLU A 300 -8.51 12.41 -7.59
N PHE A 301 -8.98 11.56 -6.68
CA PHE A 301 -8.72 10.11 -6.73
C PHE A 301 -9.16 9.50 -8.06
N THR A 302 -10.41 9.79 -8.48
CA THR A 302 -10.95 9.30 -9.75
C THR A 302 -10.12 9.77 -10.94
N GLN A 303 -9.63 11.03 -10.96
CA GLN A 303 -8.78 11.54 -12.05
C GLN A 303 -7.41 10.85 -12.06
N ALA A 304 -6.77 10.64 -10.89
CA ALA A 304 -5.50 9.94 -10.79
C ALA A 304 -5.61 8.48 -11.28
N ILE A 305 -6.64 7.74 -10.85
CA ILE A 305 -6.88 6.37 -11.28
C ILE A 305 -7.12 6.28 -12.79
N ARG A 306 -8.03 7.11 -13.35
CA ARG A 306 -8.30 7.14 -14.78
C ARG A 306 -7.06 7.49 -15.60
N THR A 307 -6.22 8.39 -15.09
CA THR A 307 -4.97 8.74 -15.77
C THR A 307 -4.02 7.57 -15.79
N ALA A 308 -3.82 6.89 -14.65
CA ALA A 308 -2.99 5.69 -14.57
C ALA A 308 -3.49 4.57 -15.49
N ASP A 309 -4.81 4.30 -15.49
CA ASP A 309 -5.44 3.28 -16.34
C ASP A 309 -5.35 3.60 -17.84
N SER A 310 -5.22 4.88 -18.21
CA SER A 310 -5.05 5.29 -19.62
C SER A 310 -3.64 5.06 -20.16
N LEU A 311 -2.69 4.65 -19.31
CA LEU A 311 -1.28 4.44 -19.61
C LEU A 311 -1.00 2.93 -19.73
N ASP A 312 -1.62 2.29 -20.71
CA ASP A 312 -1.57 0.85 -20.93
C ASP A 312 -0.47 0.49 -21.96
N ALA A 313 0.80 0.64 -21.54
CA ALA A 313 1.97 0.21 -22.31
C ALA A 313 3.19 0.03 -21.38
N PRO A 314 4.25 -0.68 -21.82
CA PRO A 314 5.51 -0.76 -21.08
C PRO A 314 6.09 0.61 -20.75
N VAL A 315 6.72 0.74 -19.59
CA VAL A 315 7.20 2.05 -19.06
C VAL A 315 8.19 2.74 -19.99
N ASP A 316 9.06 2.01 -20.65
CA ASP A 316 10.02 2.55 -21.64
C ASP A 316 9.32 3.14 -22.86
N VAL A 317 8.24 2.51 -23.33
CA VAL A 317 7.39 3.03 -24.40
C VAL A 317 6.66 4.29 -23.96
N LEU A 318 6.07 4.28 -22.74
CA LEU A 318 5.37 5.45 -22.19
C LEU A 318 6.30 6.65 -22.03
N LEU A 319 7.54 6.44 -21.59
CA LEU A 319 8.53 7.51 -21.41
C LEU A 319 9.09 8.04 -22.74
N ALA A 320 9.12 7.19 -23.77
CA ALA A 320 9.58 7.59 -25.11
C ALA A 320 8.53 8.40 -25.89
N ASP A 321 7.24 8.22 -25.60
CA ASP A 321 6.16 8.99 -26.21
C ASP A 321 5.88 10.28 -25.40
N PRO A 322 6.04 11.48 -26.02
CA PRO A 322 5.86 12.75 -25.32
C PRO A 322 4.49 12.92 -24.65
N GLN A 323 3.40 12.47 -25.30
CA GLN A 323 2.05 12.60 -24.76
C GLN A 323 1.82 11.69 -23.55
N SER A 324 2.28 10.45 -23.61
CA SER A 324 2.21 9.50 -22.50
C SER A 324 3.08 9.96 -21.32
N ARG A 325 4.25 10.50 -21.61
CA ARG A 325 5.13 11.07 -20.57
C ARG A 325 4.49 12.28 -19.88
N GLU A 326 3.83 13.18 -20.62
CA GLU A 326 3.08 14.29 -20.03
C GLU A 326 1.95 13.80 -19.12
N LYS A 327 1.25 12.71 -19.47
CA LYS A 327 0.24 12.10 -18.61
C LYS A 327 0.88 11.51 -17.33
N LEU A 328 2.08 10.94 -17.38
CA LEU A 328 2.81 10.47 -16.20
C LEU A 328 3.15 11.64 -15.25
N VAL A 329 3.61 12.77 -15.79
CA VAL A 329 3.85 13.99 -15.01
C VAL A 329 2.55 14.52 -14.39
N TYR A 330 1.45 14.53 -15.17
CA TYR A 330 0.13 14.91 -14.67
C TYR A 330 -0.36 13.97 -13.55
N LEU A 331 -0.17 12.65 -13.70
CA LEU A 331 -0.51 11.67 -12.66
C LEU A 331 0.21 11.98 -11.33
N ALA A 332 1.51 12.25 -11.41
CA ALA A 332 2.27 12.65 -10.21
C ALA A 332 1.71 13.94 -9.59
N TYR A 333 1.35 14.93 -10.41
CA TYR A 333 0.73 16.17 -9.94
C TYR A 333 -0.65 15.93 -9.30
N ALA A 334 -1.50 15.10 -9.91
CA ALA A 334 -2.82 14.75 -9.37
C ALA A 334 -2.71 14.09 -7.99
N ILE A 335 -1.77 13.15 -7.82
CA ILE A 335 -1.49 12.53 -6.52
C ILE A 335 -1.06 13.57 -5.49
N LYS A 336 -0.19 14.51 -5.86
CA LYS A 336 0.25 15.61 -4.97
C LYS A 336 -0.91 16.52 -4.54
N ILE A 337 -1.91 16.74 -5.41
CA ILE A 337 -3.12 17.48 -5.04
C ILE A 337 -3.91 16.71 -3.97
N ILE A 338 -4.09 15.40 -4.11
CA ILE A 338 -4.79 14.58 -3.10
C ILE A 338 -4.07 14.69 -1.75
N ILE A 339 -2.74 14.57 -1.74
CA ILE A 339 -1.93 14.75 -0.51
C ILE A 339 -2.23 16.10 0.13
N GLY A 340 -2.18 17.19 -0.63
CA GLY A 340 -2.47 18.54 -0.12
C GLY A 340 -3.89 18.68 0.43
N ARG A 341 -4.90 18.06 -0.20
CA ARG A 341 -6.28 18.06 0.30
C ARG A 341 -6.42 17.29 1.62
N LEU A 342 -5.77 16.14 1.74
CA LEU A 342 -5.81 15.34 2.97
C LEU A 342 -5.03 15.99 4.11
N ASP A 343 -3.84 16.51 3.84
CA ASP A 343 -2.95 17.07 4.86
C ASP A 343 -3.32 18.51 5.24
N GLN A 344 -3.45 19.41 4.26
CA GLN A 344 -3.62 20.85 4.53
C GLN A 344 -5.07 21.27 4.74
N GLU A 345 -6.04 20.52 4.19
CA GLU A 345 -7.44 20.90 4.33
C GLU A 345 -8.16 19.97 5.32
N PHE A 346 -8.11 18.66 5.12
CA PHE A 346 -8.83 17.72 5.99
C PHE A 346 -8.20 17.61 7.38
N ALA A 347 -6.89 17.37 7.47
CA ALA A 347 -6.22 17.24 8.77
C ALA A 347 -6.37 18.53 9.61
N GLN A 348 -6.18 19.70 8.99
CA GLN A 348 -6.33 20.98 9.71
C GLN A 348 -7.77 21.23 10.15
N ALA A 349 -8.77 20.99 9.28
CA ALA A 349 -10.18 21.17 9.64
C ALA A 349 -10.61 20.22 10.78
N GLY A 350 -10.05 19.01 10.83
CA GLY A 350 -10.34 18.00 11.85
C GLY A 350 -9.48 18.10 13.11
N GLY A 351 -8.49 19.00 13.17
CA GLY A 351 -7.53 19.04 14.27
C GLY A 351 -6.69 17.76 14.38
N LEU A 352 -6.48 17.08 13.23
CA LEU A 352 -5.75 15.81 13.14
C LEU A 352 -4.25 16.10 12.99
N ALA A 353 -3.42 15.43 13.79
CA ALA A 353 -1.97 15.51 13.69
C ALA A 353 -1.45 14.35 12.84
N VAL A 354 -1.04 14.61 11.62
CA VAL A 354 -0.37 13.62 10.77
C VAL A 354 1.08 13.49 11.25
N GLY A 355 1.52 12.26 11.54
CA GLY A 355 2.89 11.97 11.96
C GLY A 355 3.91 12.13 10.82
N PHE A 356 5.16 11.74 11.08
CA PHE A 356 6.23 11.77 10.08
C PHE A 356 5.96 10.81 8.91
N SER A 357 6.40 11.21 7.70
CA SER A 357 6.30 10.41 6.48
C SER A 357 7.09 9.10 6.58
N PHE A 358 6.71 8.09 5.80
CA PHE A 358 7.48 6.84 5.66
C PHE A 358 8.88 7.05 5.09
N GLY A 359 9.13 8.19 4.42
CA GLY A 359 10.40 8.55 3.81
C GLY A 359 11.32 9.42 4.68
N ASP A 360 10.87 9.88 5.85
CA ASP A 360 11.62 10.83 6.68
C ASP A 360 12.76 10.18 7.52
N GLY A 361 12.99 8.89 7.37
CA GLY A 361 13.95 8.09 8.14
C GLY A 361 15.20 7.63 7.39
N ASP A 362 15.47 8.12 6.17
CA ASP A 362 16.65 7.74 5.36
C ASP A 362 17.75 8.81 5.36
#